data_a7949571eeb0012cb32f3f41f86dbfff
#
_entry.id   a7949571eeb0012cb32f3f41f86dbfff
#
_cell.length_a   1.000
_cell.length_b   1.000
_cell.length_c   1.000
_cell.angle_alpha   90.00
_cell.angle_beta   90.00
_cell.angle_gamma   90.00
#
_symmetry.space_group_name_H-M   'P 1'
#
loop_
_entity.id
_entity.type
_entity.pdbx_description
1 polymer ?
#
loop_
_entity_poly.entity_id
_entity_poly.type
_entity_poly.pdbx_seq_one_letter_code
_entity_poly.pdbx_strand_id
1 'polypeptide(L)'
;MEHLDRFLDTEYDQRLMLFYVWGHSYEFELDHNWELIEEFAKKAGHRDSIWYATNIEIYDYLKCAENLIYFADLHGVHNPGAKDVWIQADGEIHRIPGGQTYLF
;
A
#
# COMPACT_ATOMS: atom_id res chain seq x y z
N MET A 1 -8.17 2.94 17.72
CA MET A 1 -6.77 2.46 17.78
C MET A 1 -6.59 0.95 17.61
N GLU A 2 -7.58 0.17 17.96
CA GLU A 2 -7.50 -1.28 17.81
C GLU A 2 -7.26 -1.72 16.36
N HIS A 3 -7.97 -1.13 15.41
CA HIS A 3 -7.77 -1.44 13.98
C HIS A 3 -6.38 -1.04 13.50
N LEU A 4 -5.88 0.10 13.98
CA LEU A 4 -4.52 0.53 13.66
C LEU A 4 -3.49 -0.47 14.19
N ASP A 5 -3.63 -0.89 15.44
CA ASP A 5 -2.70 -1.84 16.04
C ASP A 5 -2.67 -3.16 15.27
N ARG A 6 -3.82 -3.67 14.84
CA ARG A 6 -3.89 -4.85 13.98
C ARG A 6 -3.18 -4.65 12.65
N PHE A 7 -3.38 -3.49 12.04
CA PHE A 7 -2.71 -3.17 10.78
C PHE A 7 -1.19 -3.10 10.96
N LEU A 8 -0.72 -2.47 12.02
CA LEU A 8 0.72 -2.35 12.29
C LEU A 8 1.35 -3.71 12.57
N ASP A 9 0.62 -4.65 13.15
CA ASP A 9 1.10 -6.00 13.39
C ASP A 9 1.33 -6.79 12.10
N THR A 10 0.80 -6.32 10.97
CA THR A 10 1.01 -6.97 9.66
C THR A 10 2.29 -6.53 8.95
N GLU A 11 3.13 -5.68 9.55
CA GLU A 11 4.32 -5.15 8.87
C GLU A 11 5.31 -6.25 8.45
N TYR A 12 5.31 -7.39 9.13
CA TYR A 12 6.13 -8.53 8.75
C TYR A 12 5.42 -9.52 7.82
N ASP A 13 4.17 -9.24 7.48
CA ASP A 13 3.40 -10.05 6.55
C ASP A 13 3.82 -9.68 5.12
N GLN A 14 3.98 -10.66 4.24
CA GLN A 14 4.35 -10.42 2.85
C GLN A 14 3.18 -9.94 1.98
N ARG A 15 1.99 -9.84 2.54
CA ARG A 15 0.82 -9.35 1.80
C ARG A 15 0.76 -7.84 1.83
N LEU A 16 0.27 -7.26 0.73
CA LEU A 16 -0.05 -5.83 0.69
C LEU A 16 -1.38 -5.59 1.39
N MET A 17 -1.31 -4.77 2.44
CA MET A 17 -2.49 -4.42 3.24
C MET A 17 -2.78 -2.93 3.11
N LEU A 18 -4.05 -2.57 3.08
CA LEU A 18 -4.50 -1.18 3.03
C LEU A 18 -5.19 -0.80 4.34
N PHE A 19 -4.74 0.31 4.92
CA PHE A 19 -5.44 0.94 6.03
C PHE A 19 -5.96 2.31 5.58
N TYR A 20 -7.26 2.45 5.47
CA TYR A 20 -7.91 3.66 4.98
C TYR A 20 -8.57 4.39 6.14
N VAL A 21 -8.15 5.64 6.35
CA VAL A 21 -8.67 6.49 7.43
C VAL A 21 -9.35 7.69 6.81
N TRP A 22 -10.56 7.97 7.26
CA TRP A 22 -11.29 9.15 6.81
C TRP A 22 -12.14 9.71 7.94
N GLY A 23 -12.50 10.98 7.81
CA GLY A 23 -13.31 11.65 8.79
C GLY A 23 -13.29 13.15 8.54
N HIS A 24 -13.92 13.87 9.41
CA HIS A 24 -13.93 15.32 9.39
C HIS A 24 -13.27 15.88 10.64
N SER A 25 -12.42 16.88 10.47
CA SER A 25 -11.67 17.47 11.59
C SER A 25 -12.58 18.00 12.71
N TYR A 26 -13.76 18.51 12.37
CA TYR A 26 -14.70 19.02 13.36
C TYR A 26 -15.21 17.94 14.34
N GLU A 27 -15.14 16.66 13.95
CA GLU A 27 -15.57 15.55 14.81
C GLU A 27 -14.72 15.48 16.09
N PHE A 28 -13.43 15.77 16.00
CA PHE A 28 -12.55 15.79 17.17
C PHE A 28 -12.92 16.90 18.15
N GLU A 29 -13.36 18.04 17.65
CA GLU A 29 -13.82 19.15 18.48
C GLU A 29 -15.13 18.81 19.18
N LEU A 30 -16.09 18.23 18.44
CA LEU A 30 -17.38 17.84 18.99
C LEU A 30 -17.27 16.75 20.06
N ASP A 31 -16.37 15.81 19.86
CA ASP A 31 -16.18 14.69 20.77
C ASP A 31 -15.09 14.95 21.82
N HIS A 32 -14.46 16.12 21.79
CA HIS A 32 -13.38 16.50 22.72
C HIS A 32 -12.25 15.48 22.79
N ASN A 33 -11.86 14.92 21.63
CA ASN A 33 -10.85 13.84 21.57
C ASN A 33 -9.69 14.12 20.60
N TRP A 34 -9.22 15.37 20.57
CA TRP A 34 -8.07 15.76 19.75
C TRP A 34 -6.83 14.89 19.99
N GLU A 35 -6.66 14.41 21.21
CA GLU A 35 -5.55 13.52 21.57
C GLU A 35 -5.57 12.20 20.80
N LEU A 36 -6.73 11.80 20.30
CA LEU A 36 -6.86 10.58 19.51
C LEU A 36 -6.09 10.69 18.20
N ILE A 37 -6.22 11.82 17.49
CA ILE A 37 -5.50 12.03 16.23
C ILE A 37 -4.01 12.21 16.47
N GLU A 38 -3.61 12.81 17.57
CA GLU A 38 -2.21 12.94 17.93
C GLU A 38 -1.59 11.57 18.21
N GLU A 39 -2.27 10.73 18.97
CA GLU A 39 -1.81 9.37 19.24
C GLU A 39 -1.74 8.54 17.96
N PHE A 40 -2.74 8.65 17.09
CA PHE A 40 -2.75 7.99 15.80
C PHE A 40 -1.53 8.39 14.98
N ALA A 41 -1.25 9.69 14.87
CA ALA A 41 -0.14 10.20 14.10
C ALA A 41 1.21 9.70 14.64
N LYS A 42 1.36 9.61 15.96
CA LYS A 42 2.57 9.09 16.57
C LYS A 42 2.79 7.61 16.28
N LYS A 43 1.72 6.81 16.34
CA LYS A 43 1.79 5.38 16.09
C LYS A 43 2.01 5.04 14.63
N ALA A 44 1.28 5.71 13.75
CA ALA A 44 1.28 5.38 12.31
C ALA A 44 2.37 6.10 11.51
N GLY A 45 2.89 7.22 12.02
CA GLY A 45 3.83 8.07 11.29
C GLY A 45 5.24 7.51 11.25
N HIS A 46 5.99 7.93 10.21
CA HIS A 46 7.44 7.70 10.08
C HIS A 46 7.87 6.22 10.15
N ARG A 47 7.06 5.32 9.60
CA ARG A 47 7.41 3.90 9.50
C ARG A 47 7.87 3.57 8.10
N ASP A 48 9.04 2.93 7.97
CA ASP A 48 9.61 2.56 6.67
C ASP A 48 8.79 1.47 5.95
N SER A 49 8.04 0.67 6.70
CA SER A 49 7.22 -0.41 6.16
C SER A 49 5.88 0.07 5.59
N ILE A 50 5.56 1.36 5.72
CA ILE A 50 4.27 1.92 5.30
C ILE A 50 4.46 2.92 4.18
N TRP A 51 3.71 2.73 3.09
CA TRP A 51 3.58 3.72 2.03
C TRP A 51 2.41 4.65 2.37
N TYR A 52 2.73 5.90 2.69
CA TYR A 52 1.70 6.92 2.97
C TYR A 52 1.28 7.54 1.64
N ALA A 53 0.03 7.31 1.25
CA ALA A 53 -0.44 7.65 -0.08
C ALA A 53 -1.79 8.34 -0.06
N THR A 54 -2.03 9.18 -1.05
CA THR A 54 -3.33 9.77 -1.33
C THR A 54 -4.19 8.77 -2.12
N ASN A 55 -5.48 9.05 -2.21
CA ASN A 55 -6.40 8.19 -2.97
C ASN A 55 -5.99 8.07 -4.44
N ILE A 56 -5.57 9.17 -5.06
CA ILE A 56 -5.17 9.14 -6.47
C ILE A 56 -3.87 8.35 -6.68
N GLU A 57 -2.94 8.43 -5.74
CA GLU A 57 -1.72 7.64 -5.81
C GLU A 57 -2.02 6.13 -5.76
N ILE A 58 -2.94 5.72 -4.88
CA ILE A 58 -3.37 4.33 -4.79
C ILE A 58 -4.09 3.91 -6.06
N TYR A 59 -4.98 4.75 -6.59
CA TYR A 59 -5.68 4.48 -7.85
C TYR A 59 -4.71 4.27 -9.00
N ASP A 60 -3.74 5.17 -9.15
CA ASP A 60 -2.74 5.08 -10.21
C ASP A 60 -1.90 3.81 -10.09
N TYR A 61 -1.52 3.45 -8.87
CA TYR A 61 -0.77 2.21 -8.62
C TYR A 61 -1.58 0.98 -9.01
N LEU A 62 -2.85 0.92 -8.59
CA LEU A 62 -3.72 -0.22 -8.91
C LEU A 62 -3.97 -0.35 -10.41
N LYS A 63 -4.08 0.78 -11.12
CA LYS A 63 -4.18 0.78 -12.59
C LYS A 63 -2.92 0.21 -13.24
N CYS A 64 -1.76 0.58 -12.75
CA CYS A 64 -0.50 0.01 -13.25
C CYS A 64 -0.43 -1.50 -12.99
N ALA A 65 -0.88 -1.95 -11.82
CA ALA A 65 -0.91 -3.38 -11.48
C ALA A 65 -1.89 -4.15 -12.39
N GLU A 66 -3.06 -3.59 -12.68
CA GLU A 66 -4.04 -4.19 -13.59
C GLU A 66 -3.51 -4.32 -15.02
N ASN A 67 -2.63 -3.41 -15.43
CA ASN A 67 -2.10 -3.37 -16.79
C ASN A 67 -0.86 -4.24 -17.00
N LEU A 68 -0.38 -4.93 -15.97
CA LEU A 68 0.71 -5.90 -16.14
C LEU A 68 0.30 -6.99 -17.11
N ILE A 69 1.23 -7.34 -18.00
CA ILE A 69 1.02 -8.38 -19.02
C ILE A 69 1.83 -9.60 -18.62
N TYR A 70 1.14 -10.65 -18.18
CA TYR A 70 1.77 -11.89 -17.78
C TYR A 70 2.02 -12.78 -18.99
N PHE A 71 3.17 -13.45 -19.01
CA PHE A 71 3.47 -14.41 -20.05
C PHE A 71 2.59 -15.65 -19.93
N ALA A 72 2.28 -16.28 -21.07
CA ALA A 72 1.41 -17.45 -21.10
C ALA A 72 1.97 -18.63 -20.28
N ASP A 73 3.29 -18.74 -20.18
CA ASP A 73 3.96 -19.78 -19.38
C ASP A 73 4.12 -19.40 -17.90
N LEU A 74 3.67 -18.20 -17.51
CA LEU A 74 3.75 -17.64 -16.16
C LEU A 74 5.19 -17.48 -15.63
N HIS A 75 6.19 -17.46 -16.52
CA HIS A 75 7.59 -17.27 -16.14
C HIS A 75 8.10 -15.85 -16.37
N GLY A 76 7.21 -14.91 -16.64
CA GLY A 76 7.58 -13.52 -16.83
C GLY A 76 6.39 -12.60 -16.86
N VAL A 77 6.66 -11.32 -16.72
CA VAL A 77 5.67 -10.26 -16.75
C VAL A 77 6.27 -9.01 -17.38
N HIS A 78 5.48 -8.32 -18.19
CA HIS A 78 5.84 -7.01 -18.74
C HIS A 78 5.03 -5.92 -18.08
N ASN A 79 5.71 -4.85 -17.65
CA ASN A 79 5.08 -3.67 -17.08
C ASN A 79 5.07 -2.54 -18.12
N PRO A 80 3.93 -2.27 -18.79
CA PRO A 80 3.86 -1.21 -19.80
C PRO A 80 3.74 0.18 -19.19
N GLY A 81 3.51 0.29 -17.88
CA GLY A 81 3.34 1.56 -17.18
C GLY A 81 4.64 2.25 -16.85
N ALA A 82 4.54 3.44 -16.32
CA ALA A 82 5.69 4.24 -15.91
C ALA A 82 6.11 3.99 -14.46
N LYS A 83 5.27 3.33 -13.67
CA LYS A 83 5.51 3.08 -12.24
C LYS A 83 5.98 1.66 -12.01
N ASP A 84 6.85 1.51 -11.01
CA ASP A 84 7.22 0.18 -10.53
C ASP A 84 6.02 -0.47 -9.84
N VAL A 85 5.86 -1.77 -10.03
CA VAL A 85 4.80 -2.56 -9.41
C VAL A 85 5.44 -3.77 -8.73
N TRP A 86 4.96 -4.13 -7.56
CA TRP A 86 5.43 -5.29 -6.82
C TRP A 86 4.40 -6.41 -6.90
N ILE A 87 4.86 -7.62 -7.18
CA ILE A 87 4.02 -8.81 -7.21
C ILE A 87 4.61 -9.89 -6.31
N GLN A 88 3.76 -10.80 -5.87
CA GLN A 88 4.21 -11.99 -5.16
C GLN A 88 4.07 -13.20 -6.07
N ALA A 89 5.18 -13.91 -6.27
CA ALA A 89 5.22 -15.13 -7.08
C ALA A 89 6.05 -16.17 -6.34
N ASP A 90 5.49 -17.38 -6.20
CA ASP A 90 6.16 -18.50 -5.52
C ASP A 90 6.65 -18.14 -4.09
N GLY A 91 5.87 -17.33 -3.39
CA GLY A 91 6.19 -16.90 -2.03
C GLY A 91 7.21 -15.78 -1.93
N GLU A 92 7.75 -15.30 -3.05
CA GLU A 92 8.70 -14.19 -3.09
C GLU A 92 8.08 -12.93 -3.66
N ILE A 93 8.53 -11.77 -3.17
CA ILE A 93 8.09 -10.47 -3.68
C ILE A 93 9.10 -9.98 -4.70
N HIS A 94 8.60 -9.64 -5.90
CA HIS A 94 9.40 -9.15 -7.01
C HIS A 94 8.99 -7.73 -7.37
N ARG A 95 9.98 -6.86 -7.58
CA ARG A 95 9.75 -5.52 -8.11
C ARG A 95 9.79 -5.59 -9.65
N ILE A 96 8.74 -5.13 -10.28
CA ILE A 96 8.63 -5.06 -11.74
C ILE A 96 8.79 -3.60 -12.15
N PRO A 97 9.98 -3.19 -12.65
CA PRO A 97 10.21 -1.80 -13.01
C PRO A 97 9.31 -1.34 -14.14
N GLY A 98 8.94 -0.05 -14.10
CA GLY A 98 8.13 0.56 -15.15
C GLY A 98 8.79 0.46 -16.53
N GLY A 99 8.01 0.08 -17.53
CA GLY A 99 8.48 -0.04 -18.91
C GLY A 99 9.36 -1.25 -19.20
N GLN A 100 9.51 -2.18 -18.26
CA GLN A 100 10.42 -3.32 -18.40
C GLN A 100 9.72 -4.66 -18.33
N THR A 101 10.41 -5.66 -18.86
CA THR A 101 10.02 -7.06 -18.76
C THR A 101 10.86 -7.74 -17.67
N TYR A 102 10.19 -8.47 -16.80
CA TYR A 102 10.84 -9.19 -15.71
C TYR A 102 10.62 -10.69 -15.88
N LEU A 103 11.70 -11.48 -15.81
CA LEU A 103 11.64 -12.95 -15.89
C LEU A 103 11.86 -13.53 -14.50
N PHE A 104 11.02 -14.50 -14.17
CA PHE A 104 11.12 -15.23 -12.90
C PHE A 104 12.12 -16.37 -12.99
#